data_f7480580953fd514fcd67204b89a2860
#
_entry.id   f7480580953fd514fcd67204b89a2860
#
_cell.length_a   1.000
_cell.length_b   1.000
_cell.length_c   1.000
_cell.angle_alpha   90.00
_cell.angle_beta   90.00
_cell.angle_gamma   90.00
#
_symmetry.space_group_name_H-M   'P 1'
#
loop_
_entity.id
_entity.type
_entity.pdbx_description
1 polymer ?
#
loop_
_entity_poly.entity_id
_entity_poly.type
_entity_poly.pdbx_seq_one_letter_code
_entity_poly.pdbx_strand_id
1 'polypeptide(L)'
;MKTLIIALTALFLAPALAAADPAAAAPSSAATGGVHRYLIERTFPPGALAGLDAAAKAKVNATNAQFGVHWVTSYANADQTKTYCIYEGPSENAVRKAATANNIPVDSVTEVPVTLSPN
;
A
#
# COMPACT_ATOMS: atom_id res chain seq x y z
N MET A 1 76.51 -4.87 -19.00
CA MET A 1 75.23 -5.23 -19.22
C MET A 1 74.31 -4.68 -18.21
N LYS A 2 73.40 -4.04 -18.57
CA LYS A 2 72.60 -3.39 -17.66
C LYS A 2 71.30 -4.02 -17.57
N THR A 3 70.92 -4.33 -16.47
CA THR A 3 69.65 -4.93 -16.25
C THR A 3 68.72 -3.86 -15.80
N LEU A 4 67.76 -3.70 -16.55
CA LEU A 4 66.77 -2.76 -16.20
C LEU A 4 65.68 -3.42 -15.44
N ILE A 5 65.51 -3.01 -14.26
CA ILE A 5 64.42 -3.53 -13.49
C ILE A 5 63.33 -2.55 -13.55
N ILE A 6 62.32 -2.96 -14.12
CA ILE A 6 61.14 -2.12 -14.13
C ILE A 6 60.29 -2.54 -13.00
N ALA A 7 60.16 -1.72 -12.10
CA ALA A 7 59.24 -1.97 -11.03
C ALA A 7 57.88 -1.58 -11.47
N LEU A 8 57.13 -2.51 -11.58
CA LEU A 8 55.75 -2.25 -11.93
C LEU A 8 54.98 -2.06 -10.66
N THR A 9 54.72 -0.88 -10.37
CA THR A 9 53.84 -0.63 -9.26
C THR A 9 52.46 -0.76 -9.72
N ALA A 10 51.89 -1.76 -9.34
CA ALA A 10 50.49 -1.91 -9.60
C ALA A 10 49.74 -1.08 -8.60
N LEU A 11 49.17 -0.12 -9.08
CA LEU A 11 48.32 0.67 -8.25
C LEU A 11 46.98 0.02 -8.24
N PHE A 12 46.70 -0.54 -7.19
CA PHE A 12 45.41 -1.06 -7.04
C PHE A 12 44.56 -0.04 -6.53
N LEU A 13 43.78 0.43 -7.34
CA LEU A 13 42.80 1.28 -6.91
C LEU A 13 41.70 0.42 -6.49
N ALA A 14 41.51 0.39 -5.38
CA ALA A 14 40.40 -0.32 -4.88
C ALA A 14 39.20 0.48 -5.15
N PRO A 15 38.29 -0.05 -5.62
CA PRO A 15 37.11 0.64 -5.84
C PRO A 15 36.40 0.76 -4.61
N ALA A 16 36.08 1.74 -4.48
CA ALA A 16 35.35 2.03 -3.43
C ALA A 16 34.05 1.55 -3.65
N LEU A 17 33.62 0.98 -3.00
CA LEU A 17 32.50 0.64 -3.07
C LEU A 17 31.58 1.25 -2.60
N ALA A 18 31.07 1.64 -3.01
CA ALA A 18 30.16 2.28 -2.70
C ALA A 18 29.11 1.79 -2.34
N ALA A 19 28.88 1.38 -1.99
CA ALA A 19 27.94 0.92 -1.59
C ALA A 19 26.92 1.43 -1.23
N ALA A 20 26.58 1.68 -0.97
CA ALA A 20 25.73 2.15 -0.51
C ALA A 20 24.63 2.09 -0.37
N ASP A 21 24.23 2.15 -0.41
CA ASP A 21 23.25 2.26 -0.40
C ASP A 21 22.20 1.97 0.07
N PRO A 22 22.02 1.43 0.20
CA PRO A 22 20.97 1.03 0.45
C PRO A 22 20.29 1.48 1.33
N ALA A 23 20.69 1.54 1.92
CA ALA A 23 20.09 1.93 2.89
C ALA A 23 19.24 2.69 2.61
N ALA A 24 19.57 3.09 2.12
CA ALA A 24 18.87 3.90 1.95
C ALA A 24 17.74 3.69 1.89
N ALA A 25 17.60 3.22 1.68
CA ALA A 25 16.61 3.05 1.64
C ALA A 25 15.80 3.27 2.28
N ALA A 26 15.91 3.52 2.34
CA ALA A 26 15.24 3.87 2.70
C ALA A 26 14.23 3.76 3.07
N PRO A 27 14.05 3.33 2.99
CA PRO A 27 13.04 2.96 3.31
C PRO A 27 12.38 3.39 4.20
N SER A 28 12.86 3.43 4.77
CA SER A 28 12.37 3.89 5.78
C SER A 28 11.40 4.76 5.57
N SER A 29 11.70 5.54 5.04
CA SER A 29 10.84 6.52 4.89
C SER A 29 9.66 5.95 4.48
N ALA A 30 9.78 5.22 3.71
CA ALA A 30 8.67 4.75 3.22
C ALA A 30 7.90 4.32 4.33
N ALA A 31 8.45 3.72 5.10
CA ALA A 31 7.74 3.21 6.10
C ALA A 31 6.95 4.19 6.72
N THR A 32 7.47 5.23 6.96
CA THR A 32 6.77 6.13 7.69
C THR A 32 5.62 6.54 7.02
N GLY A 33 5.65 6.79 5.87
CA GLY A 33 4.51 7.31 5.29
C GLY A 33 3.70 6.26 4.65
N GLY A 34 4.07 5.06 4.83
CA GLY A 34 3.60 4.05 3.96
C GLY A 34 2.17 3.61 4.09
N VAL A 35 1.58 3.73 5.24
CA VAL A 35 0.24 3.21 5.44
C VAL A 35 -0.64 4.28 6.02
N HIS A 36 -1.73 4.53 5.35
CA HIS A 36 -2.72 5.50 5.78
C HIS A 36 -4.05 4.79 5.95
N ARG A 37 -4.88 5.31 6.81
CA ARG A 37 -6.20 4.74 7.05
C ARG A 37 -7.26 5.65 6.47
N TYR A 38 -8.23 5.03 5.80
CA TYR A 38 -9.29 5.76 5.11
C TYR A 38 -10.66 5.24 5.50
N LEU A 39 -11.60 6.18 5.65
CA LEU A 39 -13.01 5.86 5.74
C LEU A 39 -13.61 6.05 4.36
N ILE A 40 -14.26 5.00 3.86
CA ILE A 40 -14.85 5.03 2.54
C ILE A 40 -16.35 4.84 2.67
N GLU A 41 -17.10 5.79 2.15
CA GLU A 41 -18.55 5.68 2.12
C GLU A 41 -18.98 5.23 0.75
N ARG A 42 -19.94 4.31 0.73
CA ARG A 42 -20.45 3.72 -0.52
C ARG A 42 -21.95 3.58 -0.45
N THR A 43 -22.60 3.76 -1.58
CA THR A 43 -24.03 3.53 -1.71
C THR A 43 -24.26 2.40 -2.73
N PHE A 44 -25.08 1.45 -2.38
CA PHE A 44 -25.39 0.30 -3.21
C PHE A 44 -26.89 0.23 -3.49
N PRO A 45 -27.28 -0.30 -4.65
CA PRO A 45 -28.67 -0.61 -4.90
C PRO A 45 -29.18 -1.65 -3.89
N PRO A 46 -30.47 -1.68 -3.59
CA PRO A 46 -31.02 -2.70 -2.71
C PRO A 46 -30.66 -4.10 -3.18
N GLY A 47 -30.23 -4.94 -2.25
CA GLY A 47 -29.88 -6.32 -2.55
C GLY A 47 -28.49 -6.53 -3.14
N ALA A 48 -27.78 -5.48 -3.47
CA ALA A 48 -26.47 -5.63 -4.10
C ALA A 48 -25.45 -6.35 -3.22
N LEU A 49 -25.56 -6.24 -1.90
CA LEU A 49 -24.63 -6.88 -0.98
C LEU A 49 -25.02 -8.32 -0.64
N ALA A 50 -26.15 -8.79 -1.12
CA ALA A 50 -26.59 -10.14 -0.80
C ALA A 50 -25.63 -11.22 -1.32
N GLY A 51 -24.88 -10.92 -2.38
CA GLY A 51 -23.91 -11.86 -2.94
C GLY A 51 -22.53 -11.76 -2.36
N LEU A 52 -22.35 -10.99 -1.30
CA LEU A 52 -21.01 -10.79 -0.72
C LEU A 52 -20.68 -11.94 0.21
N ASP A 53 -20.44 -13.10 -0.35
CA ASP A 53 -20.04 -14.30 0.39
C ASP A 53 -18.53 -14.36 0.57
N ALA A 54 -18.05 -15.45 1.17
CA ALA A 54 -16.65 -15.62 1.45
C ALA A 54 -15.79 -15.58 0.17
N ALA A 55 -16.26 -16.17 -0.91
CA ALA A 55 -15.53 -16.18 -2.16
C ALA A 55 -15.44 -14.79 -2.75
N ALA A 56 -16.53 -14.02 -2.71
CA ALA A 56 -16.55 -12.66 -3.21
C ALA A 56 -15.62 -11.77 -2.38
N LYS A 57 -15.62 -11.93 -1.06
CA LYS A 57 -14.73 -11.18 -0.18
C LYS A 57 -13.27 -11.50 -0.47
N ALA A 58 -12.96 -12.78 -0.69
CA ALA A 58 -11.60 -13.18 -1.01
C ALA A 58 -11.13 -12.54 -2.31
N LYS A 59 -12.01 -12.44 -3.30
CA LYS A 59 -11.68 -11.83 -4.57
C LYS A 59 -11.42 -10.33 -4.40
N VAL A 60 -12.23 -9.66 -3.61
CA VAL A 60 -12.03 -8.24 -3.31
C VAL A 60 -10.68 -8.05 -2.63
N ASN A 61 -10.35 -8.88 -1.65
CA ASN A 61 -9.08 -8.77 -0.95
C ASN A 61 -7.88 -9.01 -1.88
N ALA A 62 -7.99 -9.97 -2.78
CA ALA A 62 -6.92 -10.25 -3.72
C ALA A 62 -6.69 -9.06 -4.67
N THR A 63 -7.76 -8.44 -5.12
CA THR A 63 -7.65 -7.26 -5.98
C THR A 63 -7.07 -6.09 -5.20
N ASN A 64 -7.53 -5.85 -3.98
CA ASN A 64 -7.01 -4.79 -3.14
C ASN A 64 -5.51 -4.94 -2.93
N ALA A 65 -5.05 -6.15 -2.71
CA ALA A 65 -3.63 -6.41 -2.47
C ALA A 65 -2.75 -5.97 -3.64
N GLN A 66 -3.25 -6.00 -4.85
CA GLN A 66 -2.51 -5.55 -6.01
C GLN A 66 -2.19 -4.05 -5.97
N PHE A 67 -2.93 -3.31 -5.19
CA PHE A 67 -2.73 -1.87 -5.01
C PHE A 67 -2.13 -1.53 -3.65
N GLY A 68 -1.74 -2.53 -2.88
CA GLY A 68 -1.23 -2.32 -1.54
C GLY A 68 -2.32 -1.91 -0.54
N VAL A 69 -3.56 -2.22 -0.85
CA VAL A 69 -4.73 -1.80 -0.06
C VAL A 69 -5.23 -2.99 0.75
N HIS A 70 -5.59 -2.72 1.99
CA HIS A 70 -6.09 -3.71 2.92
C HIS A 70 -7.47 -3.29 3.44
N TRP A 71 -8.43 -4.18 3.29
CA TRP A 71 -9.78 -3.99 3.82
C TRP A 71 -9.79 -4.40 5.29
N VAL A 72 -10.03 -3.46 6.18
CA VAL A 72 -10.01 -3.73 7.62
C VAL A 72 -11.38 -4.17 8.11
N THR A 73 -12.41 -3.39 7.84
CA THR A 73 -13.77 -3.70 8.28
C THR A 73 -14.75 -2.81 7.54
N SER A 74 -16.01 -3.19 7.60
CA SER A 74 -17.10 -2.39 7.05
C SER A 74 -18.31 -2.48 7.94
N TYR A 75 -19.03 -1.39 8.01
CA TYR A 75 -20.32 -1.31 8.68
C TYR A 75 -21.37 -0.94 7.64
N ALA A 76 -22.55 -1.49 7.76
CA ALA A 76 -23.62 -1.18 6.83
C ALA A 76 -24.85 -0.72 7.62
N ASN A 77 -25.68 0.09 6.97
CA ASN A 77 -26.96 0.45 7.54
C ASN A 77 -27.94 -0.74 7.48
N ALA A 78 -29.09 -0.60 8.09
CA ALA A 78 -30.00 -1.75 8.27
C ALA A 78 -30.43 -2.41 6.96
N ASP A 79 -30.66 -1.66 5.92
CA ASP A 79 -31.09 -2.21 4.62
C ASP A 79 -29.92 -2.50 3.69
N GLN A 80 -28.68 -2.30 4.17
CA GLN A 80 -27.46 -2.61 3.42
C GLN A 80 -27.35 -1.84 2.10
N THR A 81 -27.88 -0.64 2.06
CA THR A 81 -27.71 0.23 0.92
C THR A 81 -26.59 1.23 1.08
N LYS A 82 -26.07 1.38 2.31
CA LYS A 82 -24.97 2.28 2.59
C LYS A 82 -23.93 1.56 3.45
N THR A 83 -22.67 1.73 3.09
CA THR A 83 -21.58 1.15 3.89
C THR A 83 -20.54 2.20 4.24
N TYR A 84 -19.91 1.96 5.37
CA TYR A 84 -18.84 2.77 5.92
C TYR A 84 -17.67 1.81 6.13
N CYS A 85 -16.67 1.90 5.27
CA CYS A 85 -15.60 0.91 5.23
C CYS A 85 -14.29 1.52 5.70
N ILE A 86 -13.54 0.78 6.48
CA ILE A 86 -12.19 1.17 6.88
C ILE A 86 -11.21 0.37 6.03
N TYR A 87 -10.32 1.10 5.37
CA TYR A 87 -9.26 0.52 4.56
C TYR A 87 -7.93 1.13 4.94
N GLU A 88 -6.87 0.41 4.70
CA GLU A 88 -5.51 0.91 4.84
C GLU A 88 -4.80 0.77 3.50
N GLY A 89 -3.96 1.73 3.18
CA GLY A 89 -3.23 1.71 1.93
C GLY A 89 -2.25 2.86 1.81
N PRO A 90 -1.48 2.88 0.73
CA PRO A 90 -0.43 3.88 0.56
C PRO A 90 -0.95 5.27 0.22
N SER A 91 -2.14 5.38 -0.35
CA SER A 91 -2.70 6.66 -0.74
C SER A 91 -4.19 6.55 -1.03
N GLU A 92 -4.87 7.67 -1.03
CA GLU A 92 -6.26 7.72 -1.45
C GLU A 92 -6.41 7.22 -2.89
N ASN A 93 -5.48 7.57 -3.75
CA ASN A 93 -5.53 7.16 -5.14
C ASN A 93 -5.47 5.63 -5.27
N ALA A 94 -4.63 4.97 -4.48
CA ALA A 94 -4.55 3.52 -4.48
C ALA A 94 -5.87 2.90 -4.04
N VAL A 95 -6.51 3.47 -3.03
CA VAL A 95 -7.81 3.00 -2.55
C VAL A 95 -8.87 3.15 -3.65
N ARG A 96 -8.88 4.28 -4.34
CA ARG A 96 -9.85 4.51 -5.42
C ARG A 96 -9.60 3.56 -6.60
N LYS A 97 -8.35 3.31 -6.94
CA LYS A 97 -8.01 2.36 -8.00
C LYS A 97 -8.46 0.95 -7.65
N ALA A 98 -8.25 0.54 -6.42
CA ALA A 98 -8.68 -0.78 -5.98
C ALA A 98 -10.21 -0.91 -6.07
N ALA A 99 -10.94 0.13 -5.67
CA ALA A 99 -12.39 0.12 -5.76
C ALA A 99 -12.86 0.01 -7.22
N THR A 100 -12.22 0.75 -8.11
CA THR A 100 -12.54 0.68 -9.54
C THR A 100 -12.25 -0.71 -10.08
N ALA A 101 -11.13 -1.30 -9.72
CA ALA A 101 -10.77 -2.64 -10.17
C ALA A 101 -11.74 -3.70 -9.65
N ASN A 102 -12.32 -3.48 -8.49
CA ASN A 102 -13.33 -4.35 -7.91
C ASN A 102 -14.73 -4.03 -8.42
N ASN A 103 -14.87 -2.98 -9.19
CA ASN A 103 -16.18 -2.52 -9.67
C ASN A 103 -17.11 -2.18 -8.52
N ILE A 104 -16.59 -1.52 -7.50
CA ILE A 104 -17.34 -1.14 -6.31
C ILE A 104 -17.47 0.38 -6.27
N PRO A 105 -18.67 0.91 -5.99
CA PRO A 105 -18.85 2.36 -5.96
C PRO A 105 -18.14 3.02 -4.79
N VAL A 106 -17.81 4.29 -4.96
CA VAL A 106 -17.20 5.12 -3.92
C VAL A 106 -17.89 6.46 -3.92
N ASP A 107 -18.53 6.81 -2.82
CA ASP A 107 -19.12 8.13 -2.67
C ASP A 107 -18.08 9.12 -2.15
N SER A 108 -17.30 8.71 -1.15
CA SER A 108 -16.26 9.56 -0.58
C SER A 108 -15.15 8.72 0.03
N VAL A 109 -13.96 9.30 0.09
CA VAL A 109 -12.80 8.73 0.77
C VAL A 109 -12.24 9.82 1.68
N THR A 110 -12.11 9.52 2.95
CA THR A 110 -11.60 10.47 3.93
C THR A 110 -10.46 9.81 4.70
N GLU A 111 -9.33 10.44 4.73
CA GLU A 111 -8.23 9.93 5.55
C GLU A 111 -8.56 10.17 7.03
N VAL A 112 -8.35 9.15 7.86
CA VAL A 112 -8.67 9.21 9.29
C VAL A 112 -7.45 8.79 10.11
N PRO A 113 -6.45 9.65 10.19
CA PRO A 113 -5.17 9.30 10.80
C PRO A 113 -5.19 9.21 12.31
N VAL A 114 -6.21 9.75 12.96
CA VAL A 114 -6.25 9.83 14.41
C VAL A 114 -7.26 8.83 14.97
N THR A 115 -6.82 8.08 15.97
CA THR A 115 -7.69 7.15 16.69
C THR A 115 -8.03 7.76 18.03
N LEU A 116 -9.31 7.84 18.34
CA LEU A 116 -9.78 8.30 19.64
C LEU A 116 -10.40 7.12 20.35
N SER A 117 -9.87 6.81 21.52
CA SER A 117 -10.38 5.70 22.33
C SER A 117 -11.15 6.23 23.53
N PRO A 118 -12.16 5.52 23.97
CA PRO A 118 -12.95 5.98 25.12
C PRO A 118 -12.20 5.86 26.45
N ASN A 119 -11.10 5.10 26.48
CA ASN A 119 -10.28 4.93 27.69
C ASN A 119 -8.80 5.07 27.39
#